data_5bde4d8a5858fa412c70feeba80e0517
#
_entry.id   5bde4d8a5858fa412c70feeba80e0517
#
_cell.length_a   1.000
_cell.length_b   1.000
_cell.length_c   1.000
_cell.angle_alpha   90.00
_cell.angle_beta   90.00
_cell.angle_gamma   90.00
#
_symmetry.space_group_name_H-M   'P 1'
#
loop_
_entity.id
_entity.type
_entity.pdbx_description
1 polymer ?
#
loop_
_entity_poly.entity_id
_entity_poly.type
_entity_poly.pdbx_seq_one_letter_code
_entity_poly.pdbx_strand_id
1 'polypeptide(L)'
;DRLLRGAERLLGGLAALRGLNYALFILTGILFPWLYLTEAGSAVWPYAPRIWVFGVFALTGSVFWMAARRGRSWAFSFATAMLAYGIFHRVALYIPQVSDYLFSLGWSEASRYYNASLFFARKIYGEALPLPTLHPTRYLLQSIPFLVEGLPLWFHRLWQVLLWVILNGAAAWALARRFVPQDSRIRWAVAAWAFLFFFQGPVYYHLIVCVLVVLWMFDARRFWRSMLVVAAASIWAGISRINWFPVPGLLAVILYLIEMPRENRPLLRYLTPPALWTMAGTALAFASQQVYILLSGNPAEQFSSSFTSDLLWYRLWPNATYAPGILRAVLYVSLPLALLFVAYLLRNHRALHPIRWLGIAAVLGVFLAGGVVVSVKIGGGSNLHNLDAYLALLAVVGAAVGLNKTVPDRPEKFVALQLNPLLVGIILLVPAWMTILEGSPTAPLPSRAAQEQALGQIQQIVQQMKDSGRPVLFINQRHLQTFDMVPEVEMIPDYEKVFLMEMVMGNNRPYLETFYRQLEDHEFGLIVTEPLYINYQDRTHGFSEENNVWMERVVAPIMQSYRPLVTFPDLGIQLRVPQE
;
A
#
# COMPACT_ATOMS: atom_id res chain seq x y z
N ASP A 1 -7.34 49.02 6.13
CA ASP A 1 -6.26 49.69 5.36
C ASP A 1 -4.89 49.75 6.07
N ARG A 2 -4.81 50.01 7.41
CA ARG A 2 -3.53 49.97 8.14
C ARG A 2 -2.97 48.55 8.32
N LEU A 3 -3.84 47.57 8.58
CA LEU A 3 -3.46 46.16 8.71
C LEU A 3 -2.99 45.59 7.38
N LEU A 4 -3.67 45.91 6.26
CA LEU A 4 -3.28 45.48 4.91
C LEU A 4 -1.93 46.10 4.51
N ARG A 5 -1.70 47.39 4.76
CA ARG A 5 -0.40 48.04 4.48
C ARG A 5 0.72 47.55 5.42
N GLY A 6 0.41 47.18 6.65
CA GLY A 6 1.35 46.50 7.55
C GLY A 6 1.77 45.12 7.05
N ALA A 7 0.79 44.32 6.61
CA ALA A 7 1.04 43.01 6.02
C ALA A 7 1.83 43.09 4.70
N GLU A 8 1.55 44.08 3.85
CA GLU A 8 2.32 44.30 2.60
C GLU A 8 3.78 44.73 2.88
N ARG A 9 4.05 45.53 3.89
CA ARG A 9 5.42 45.89 4.29
C ARG A 9 6.17 44.70 4.87
N LEU A 10 5.54 43.89 5.73
CA LEU A 10 6.12 42.66 6.27
C LEU A 10 6.42 41.64 5.14
N LEU A 11 5.50 41.44 4.21
CA LEU A 11 5.70 40.58 3.04
C LEU A 11 6.80 41.13 2.11
N GLY A 12 6.91 42.46 1.99
CA GLY A 12 7.97 43.10 1.20
C GLY A 12 9.36 42.90 1.82
N GLY A 13 9.50 43.01 3.14
CA GLY A 13 10.73 42.72 3.88
C GLY A 13 11.12 41.24 3.83
N LEU A 14 10.17 40.34 4.02
CA LEU A 14 10.37 38.89 3.89
C LEU A 14 10.77 38.51 2.47
N ALA A 15 10.22 39.16 1.45
CA ALA A 15 10.54 38.86 0.04
C ALA A 15 11.99 39.15 -0.35
N ALA A 16 12.74 39.96 0.42
CA ALA A 16 14.16 40.17 0.22
C ALA A 16 15.01 38.94 0.58
N LEU A 17 14.50 38.06 1.45
CA LEU A 17 15.20 36.88 1.99
C LEU A 17 14.60 35.56 1.44
N ARG A 18 14.63 35.38 0.11
CA ARG A 18 14.03 34.21 -0.55
C ARG A 18 14.49 32.88 0.03
N GLY A 19 15.79 32.71 0.28
CA GLY A 19 16.36 31.50 0.85
C GLY A 19 15.79 31.18 2.22
N LEU A 20 15.68 32.20 3.10
CA LEU A 20 15.10 32.07 4.43
C LEU A 20 13.61 31.64 4.36
N ASN A 21 12.83 32.21 3.44
CA ASN A 21 11.43 31.83 3.30
C ASN A 21 11.24 30.38 2.83
N TYR A 22 12.11 29.86 1.94
CA TYR A 22 12.09 28.43 1.63
C TYR A 22 12.48 27.57 2.81
N ALA A 23 13.50 27.98 3.59
CA ALA A 23 13.89 27.25 4.80
C ALA A 23 12.75 27.23 5.83
N LEU A 24 12.08 28.36 6.07
CA LEU A 24 10.93 28.47 6.97
C LEU A 24 9.73 27.65 6.47
N PHE A 25 9.48 27.61 5.17
CA PHE A 25 8.46 26.74 4.59
C PHE A 25 8.75 25.27 4.88
N ILE A 26 9.98 24.82 4.63
CA ILE A 26 10.40 23.44 4.90
C ILE A 26 10.34 23.13 6.40
N LEU A 27 10.87 24.00 7.23
CA LEU A 27 10.88 23.84 8.70
C LEU A 27 9.47 23.71 9.26
N THR A 28 8.55 24.60 8.83
CA THR A 28 7.14 24.54 9.21
C THR A 28 6.51 23.21 8.80
N GLY A 29 6.83 22.72 7.59
CA GLY A 29 6.33 21.44 7.09
C GLY A 29 6.86 20.24 7.86
N ILE A 30 8.12 20.26 8.32
CA ILE A 30 8.72 19.19 9.13
C ILE A 30 8.22 19.24 10.58
N LEU A 31 7.96 20.42 11.11
CA LEU A 31 7.49 20.60 12.49
C LEU A 31 6.11 19.97 12.72
N PHE A 32 5.23 19.94 11.72
CA PHE A 32 3.90 19.31 11.85
C PHE A 32 3.99 17.79 12.13
N PRO A 33 4.66 16.95 11.31
CA PRO A 33 4.81 15.53 11.64
C PRO A 33 5.62 15.30 12.93
N TRP A 34 6.63 16.14 13.23
CA TRP A 34 7.34 16.04 14.51
C TRP A 34 6.39 16.17 15.70
N LEU A 35 5.45 17.13 15.64
CA LEU A 35 4.47 17.38 16.71
C LEU A 35 3.57 16.17 16.99
N TYR A 36 3.21 15.39 15.96
CA TYR A 36 2.23 14.30 16.10
C TYR A 36 2.82 12.89 16.05
N LEU A 37 4.07 12.73 15.61
CA LEU A 37 4.69 11.43 15.42
C LEU A 37 5.85 11.17 16.40
N THR A 38 6.17 12.12 17.28
CA THR A 38 7.18 11.94 18.33
C THR A 38 6.59 12.13 19.71
N GLU A 39 7.15 11.46 20.72
CA GLU A 39 6.76 11.62 22.12
C GLU A 39 6.98 13.06 22.58
N ALA A 40 8.14 13.66 22.25
CA ALA A 40 8.47 15.03 22.60
C ALA A 40 7.45 16.03 22.01
N GLY A 41 7.07 15.87 20.76
CA GLY A 41 6.08 16.72 20.11
C GLY A 41 4.68 16.55 20.69
N SER A 42 4.24 15.33 20.95
CA SER A 42 2.93 15.04 21.52
C SER A 42 2.81 15.52 22.98
N ALA A 43 3.91 15.54 23.74
CA ALA A 43 3.96 16.11 25.08
C ALA A 43 3.76 17.63 25.08
N VAL A 44 4.21 18.32 24.01
CA VAL A 44 4.04 19.78 23.88
C VAL A 44 2.58 20.17 23.65
N TRP A 45 1.85 19.34 22.84
CA TRP A 45 0.45 19.67 22.51
C TRP A 45 -0.46 18.43 22.40
N PRO A 46 -0.72 17.73 23.49
CA PRO A 46 -1.40 16.42 23.48
C PRO A 46 -2.86 16.46 23.03
N TYR A 47 -3.53 17.60 23.17
CA TYR A 47 -4.97 17.74 22.90
C TYR A 47 -5.30 18.53 21.63
N ALA A 48 -4.32 18.93 20.83
CA ALA A 48 -4.56 19.75 19.66
C ALA A 48 -5.19 18.92 18.53
N PRO A 49 -6.39 19.26 18.00
CA PRO A 49 -7.00 18.56 16.88
C PRO A 49 -6.14 18.68 15.62
N ARG A 50 -5.67 17.57 15.08
CA ARG A 50 -4.72 17.52 13.95
C ARG A 50 -5.14 18.38 12.76
N ILE A 51 -6.44 18.35 12.40
CA ILE A 51 -6.92 19.09 11.22
C ILE A 51 -6.78 20.61 11.38
N TRP A 52 -7.05 21.15 12.57
CA TRP A 52 -6.94 22.58 12.83
C TRP A 52 -5.48 23.01 12.85
N VAL A 53 -4.63 22.24 13.53
CA VAL A 53 -3.18 22.51 13.58
C VAL A 53 -2.60 22.41 12.17
N PHE A 54 -2.94 21.39 11.40
CA PHE A 54 -2.53 21.28 10.00
C PHE A 54 -2.95 22.51 9.18
N GLY A 55 -4.18 22.97 9.36
CA GLY A 55 -4.68 24.20 8.73
C GLY A 55 -3.82 25.42 9.06
N VAL A 56 -3.47 25.60 10.34
CA VAL A 56 -2.59 26.70 10.79
C VAL A 56 -1.19 26.57 10.15
N PHE A 57 -0.60 25.39 10.17
CA PHE A 57 0.70 25.13 9.53
C PHE A 57 0.66 25.40 8.02
N ALA A 58 -0.39 24.95 7.32
CA ALA A 58 -0.56 25.19 5.89
C ALA A 58 -0.75 26.68 5.59
N LEU A 59 -1.48 27.43 6.44
CA LEU A 59 -1.63 28.88 6.33
C LEU A 59 -0.27 29.58 6.52
N THR A 60 0.47 29.24 7.57
CA THR A 60 1.79 29.80 7.85
C THR A 60 2.77 29.51 6.70
N GLY A 61 2.81 28.26 6.23
CA GLY A 61 3.61 27.86 5.07
C GLY A 61 3.22 28.60 3.79
N SER A 62 1.92 28.87 3.59
CA SER A 62 1.48 29.65 2.43
C SER A 62 2.04 31.07 2.41
N VAL A 63 2.18 31.70 3.56
CA VAL A 63 2.80 33.03 3.71
C VAL A 63 4.27 32.96 3.30
N PHE A 64 5.03 32.00 3.81
CA PHE A 64 6.45 31.83 3.43
C PHE A 64 6.61 31.52 1.95
N TRP A 65 5.74 30.65 1.40
CA TRP A 65 5.76 30.33 -0.03
C TRP A 65 5.48 31.55 -0.92
N MET A 66 4.49 32.38 -0.53
CA MET A 66 4.17 33.63 -1.23
C MET A 66 5.33 34.64 -1.17
N ALA A 67 5.96 34.78 -0.01
CA ALA A 67 7.12 35.65 0.17
C ALA A 67 8.32 35.20 -0.66
N ALA A 68 8.55 33.87 -0.76
CA ALA A 68 9.60 33.31 -1.59
C ALA A 68 9.31 33.44 -3.11
N ARG A 69 8.04 33.38 -3.53
CA ARG A 69 7.60 33.39 -4.91
C ARG A 69 6.58 34.50 -5.20
N ARG A 70 7.07 35.69 -5.51
CA ARG A 70 6.22 36.84 -5.86
C ARG A 70 5.25 36.55 -7.00
N GLY A 71 4.06 37.15 -6.96
CA GLY A 71 3.04 37.08 -8.01
C GLY A 71 2.21 35.80 -8.02
N ARG A 72 2.16 35.06 -6.90
CA ARG A 72 1.25 33.91 -6.73
C ARG A 72 0.00 34.29 -5.98
N SER A 73 -1.14 33.68 -6.40
CA SER A 73 -2.36 33.82 -5.62
C SER A 73 -2.21 33.07 -4.28
N TRP A 74 -2.85 33.60 -3.27
CA TRP A 74 -2.89 32.97 -1.95
C TRP A 74 -3.44 31.53 -2.02
N ALA A 75 -4.53 31.30 -2.76
CA ALA A 75 -5.14 29.98 -2.92
C ALA A 75 -4.15 28.95 -3.49
N PHE A 76 -3.34 29.32 -4.49
CA PHE A 76 -2.31 28.43 -5.05
C PHE A 76 -1.20 28.13 -4.04
N SER A 77 -0.80 29.15 -3.26
CA SER A 77 0.24 28.99 -2.23
C SER A 77 -0.24 28.11 -1.08
N PHE A 78 -1.49 28.28 -0.66
CA PHE A 78 -2.12 27.45 0.36
C PHE A 78 -2.26 25.99 -0.10
N ALA A 79 -2.76 25.74 -1.32
CA ALA A 79 -2.82 24.41 -1.90
C ALA A 79 -1.43 23.76 -2.00
N THR A 80 -0.39 24.53 -2.36
CA THR A 80 0.99 24.03 -2.41
C THR A 80 1.48 23.65 -1.01
N ALA A 81 1.26 24.48 0.01
CA ALA A 81 1.64 24.20 1.38
C ALA A 81 0.92 22.95 1.93
N MET A 82 -0.39 22.87 1.72
CA MET A 82 -1.22 21.74 2.14
C MET A 82 -0.74 20.42 1.54
N LEU A 83 -0.50 20.36 0.22
CA LEU A 83 -0.01 19.15 -0.44
C LEU A 83 1.42 18.80 -0.01
N ALA A 84 2.32 19.78 0.06
CA ALA A 84 3.70 19.56 0.50
C ALA A 84 3.76 19.03 1.94
N TYR A 85 2.99 19.60 2.85
CA TYR A 85 2.98 19.19 4.26
C TYR A 85 2.29 17.83 4.45
N GLY A 86 1.27 17.53 3.65
CA GLY A 86 0.73 16.17 3.56
C GLY A 86 1.79 15.15 3.13
N ILE A 87 2.61 15.48 2.11
CA ILE A 87 3.72 14.62 1.68
C ILE A 87 4.78 14.49 2.78
N PHE A 88 5.16 15.58 3.45
CA PHE A 88 6.13 15.53 4.56
C PHE A 88 5.63 14.62 5.67
N HIS A 89 4.35 14.74 6.05
CA HIS A 89 3.76 13.85 7.03
C HIS A 89 3.76 12.39 6.56
N ARG A 90 3.37 12.13 5.29
CA ARG A 90 3.37 10.77 4.72
C ARG A 90 4.76 10.14 4.74
N VAL A 91 5.78 10.88 4.35
CA VAL A 91 7.17 10.40 4.37
C VAL A 91 7.65 10.19 5.81
N ALA A 92 7.28 11.09 6.72
CA ALA A 92 7.65 10.99 8.13
C ALA A 92 7.13 9.71 8.81
N LEU A 93 5.96 9.18 8.39
CA LEU A 93 5.41 7.91 8.88
C LEU A 93 6.34 6.71 8.61
N TYR A 94 7.26 6.83 7.66
CA TYR A 94 8.22 5.77 7.34
C TYR A 94 9.54 5.87 8.11
N ILE A 95 9.86 7.02 8.73
CA ILE A 95 11.14 7.24 9.43
C ILE A 95 11.36 6.19 10.53
N PRO A 96 10.39 5.89 11.41
CA PRO A 96 10.57 4.89 12.46
C PRO A 96 10.77 3.46 11.93
N GLN A 97 10.42 3.20 10.68
CA GLN A 97 10.60 1.89 10.07
C GLN A 97 12.06 1.62 9.65
N VAL A 98 12.89 2.68 9.52
CA VAL A 98 14.32 2.55 9.20
C VAL A 98 15.10 2.53 10.49
N SER A 99 15.32 1.35 11.04
CA SER A 99 15.89 1.12 12.35
C SER A 99 16.89 -0.03 12.30
N ASP A 100 17.86 -0.04 13.21
CA ASP A 100 18.80 -1.13 13.48
C ASP A 100 18.30 -2.13 14.53
N TYR A 101 17.01 -1.99 14.95
CA TYR A 101 16.35 -2.92 15.86
C TYR A 101 16.47 -4.36 15.36
N LEU A 102 16.92 -5.27 16.23
CA LEU A 102 17.28 -6.64 15.84
C LEU A 102 16.07 -7.52 15.49
N PHE A 103 14.91 -7.25 16.08
CA PHE A 103 13.70 -8.04 15.90
C PHE A 103 12.70 -7.38 14.96
N SER A 104 11.58 -8.02 14.71
CA SER A 104 10.55 -7.49 13.83
C SER A 104 9.87 -6.27 14.45
N LEU A 105 9.78 -5.17 13.69
CA LEU A 105 9.08 -3.94 14.07
C LEU A 105 7.55 -4.04 13.91
N GLY A 106 7.06 -5.08 13.27
CA GLY A 106 5.64 -5.23 13.00
C GLY A 106 5.26 -6.65 12.63
N TRP A 107 3.96 -6.91 12.66
CA TRP A 107 3.38 -8.24 12.53
C TRP A 107 3.89 -9.07 11.35
N SER A 108 4.11 -8.46 10.19
CA SER A 108 4.51 -9.15 8.95
C SER A 108 5.92 -8.83 8.48
N GLU A 109 6.74 -8.14 9.29
CA GLU A 109 8.04 -7.67 8.80
C GLU A 109 9.03 -8.83 8.58
N ALA A 110 9.15 -9.73 9.53
CA ALA A 110 10.01 -10.91 9.43
C ALA A 110 9.67 -11.73 8.18
N SER A 111 8.38 -11.93 7.93
CA SER A 111 7.85 -12.62 6.75
C SER A 111 8.29 -11.98 5.44
N ARG A 112 8.32 -10.65 5.39
CA ARG A 112 8.71 -9.92 4.17
C ARG A 112 10.15 -10.18 3.77
N TYR A 113 11.07 -10.14 4.73
CA TYR A 113 12.49 -10.37 4.43
C TYR A 113 12.78 -11.84 4.13
N TYR A 114 12.16 -12.75 4.87
CA TYR A 114 12.21 -14.17 4.56
C TYR A 114 11.73 -14.45 3.13
N ASN A 115 10.51 -14.03 2.79
CA ASN A 115 9.97 -14.25 1.44
C ASN A 115 10.80 -13.58 0.34
N ALA A 116 11.39 -12.41 0.60
CA ALA A 116 12.31 -11.77 -0.34
C ALA A 116 13.62 -12.57 -0.53
N SER A 117 14.13 -13.17 0.53
CA SER A 117 15.37 -13.97 0.48
C SER A 117 15.21 -15.28 -0.33
N LEU A 118 13.98 -15.79 -0.47
CA LEU A 118 13.72 -17.03 -1.23
C LEU A 118 14.15 -16.95 -2.71
N PHE A 119 14.19 -15.74 -3.30
CA PHE A 119 14.76 -15.54 -4.63
C PHE A 119 16.28 -15.76 -4.70
N PHE A 120 16.95 -15.82 -3.55
CA PHE A 120 18.38 -16.06 -3.36
C PHE A 120 18.63 -17.22 -2.40
N ALA A 121 17.69 -18.18 -2.26
CA ALA A 121 17.73 -19.23 -1.26
C ALA A 121 19.02 -20.04 -1.27
N ARG A 122 19.51 -20.45 -2.44
CA ARG A 122 20.78 -21.19 -2.57
C ARG A 122 22.00 -20.42 -2.04
N LYS A 123 21.97 -19.08 -2.18
CA LYS A 123 23.06 -18.22 -1.69
C LYS A 123 22.98 -18.01 -0.18
N ILE A 124 21.76 -17.90 0.38
CA ILE A 124 21.53 -17.52 1.78
C ILE A 124 21.44 -18.77 2.67
N TYR A 125 20.75 -19.83 2.22
CA TYR A 125 20.47 -21.03 3.00
C TYR A 125 21.22 -22.28 2.50
N GLY A 126 22.02 -22.15 1.45
CA GLY A 126 22.76 -23.29 0.87
C GLY A 126 21.90 -24.24 0.01
N GLU A 127 20.59 -24.11 0.00
CA GLU A 127 19.64 -25.00 -0.64
C GLU A 127 18.59 -24.24 -1.47
N ALA A 128 17.89 -24.97 -2.33
CA ALA A 128 16.77 -24.44 -3.11
C ALA A 128 15.49 -24.57 -2.28
N LEU A 129 14.85 -23.45 -1.97
CA LEU A 129 13.57 -23.39 -1.27
C LEU A 129 12.44 -22.98 -2.23
N PRO A 130 11.19 -23.34 -1.94
CA PRO A 130 10.04 -22.88 -2.71
C PRO A 130 9.95 -21.35 -2.74
N LEU A 131 9.52 -20.79 -3.89
CA LEU A 131 9.35 -19.34 -4.03
C LEU A 131 8.09 -18.84 -3.30
N PRO A 132 7.99 -17.53 -3.01
CA PRO A 132 6.85 -16.98 -2.28
C PRO A 132 5.50 -17.30 -2.93
N THR A 133 4.54 -17.81 -2.18
CA THR A 133 3.17 -18.07 -2.68
C THR A 133 2.34 -16.80 -2.77
N LEU A 134 2.45 -15.91 -1.77
CA LEU A 134 1.69 -14.67 -1.70
C LEU A 134 2.49 -13.50 -2.27
N HIS A 135 1.88 -12.75 -3.19
CA HIS A 135 2.44 -11.50 -3.73
C HIS A 135 3.91 -11.59 -4.24
N PRO A 136 4.26 -12.53 -5.13
CA PRO A 136 5.65 -12.76 -5.52
C PRO A 136 6.40 -11.52 -6.01
N THR A 137 5.77 -10.66 -6.81
CA THR A 137 6.42 -9.44 -7.32
C THR A 137 6.75 -8.42 -6.22
N ARG A 138 6.02 -8.44 -5.10
CA ARG A 138 6.34 -7.64 -3.91
C ARG A 138 7.71 -8.03 -3.38
N TYR A 139 7.90 -9.32 -3.18
CA TYR A 139 9.13 -9.86 -2.63
C TYR A 139 10.27 -9.86 -3.64
N LEU A 140 9.98 -9.99 -4.93
CA LEU A 140 10.97 -9.82 -5.99
C LEU A 140 11.60 -8.41 -5.97
N LEU A 141 10.79 -7.36 -5.80
CA LEU A 141 11.33 -6.00 -5.64
C LEU A 141 12.09 -5.82 -4.33
N GLN A 142 11.63 -6.46 -3.25
CA GLN A 142 12.31 -6.43 -1.95
C GLN A 142 13.60 -7.24 -1.92
N SER A 143 13.76 -8.21 -2.82
CA SER A 143 14.95 -9.07 -2.86
C SER A 143 16.20 -8.39 -3.42
N ILE A 144 16.05 -7.24 -4.09
CA ILE A 144 17.17 -6.53 -4.75
C ILE A 144 18.38 -6.31 -3.84
N PRO A 145 18.25 -5.91 -2.56
CA PRO A 145 19.42 -5.76 -1.67
C PRO A 145 20.20 -7.06 -1.44
N PHE A 146 19.59 -8.24 -1.54
CA PHE A 146 20.28 -9.52 -1.39
C PHE A 146 21.28 -9.85 -2.53
N LEU A 147 21.28 -9.04 -3.61
CA LEU A 147 22.33 -9.07 -4.62
C LEU A 147 23.71 -8.74 -4.01
N VAL A 148 23.72 -7.89 -2.99
CA VAL A 148 24.94 -7.47 -2.28
C VAL A 148 24.98 -8.20 -0.93
N GLU A 149 26.10 -8.89 -0.66
CA GLU A 149 26.29 -9.62 0.61
C GLU A 149 26.52 -8.67 1.78
N GLY A 150 26.09 -9.10 2.96
CA GLY A 150 26.39 -8.41 4.21
C GLY A 150 25.65 -7.08 4.42
N LEU A 151 24.65 -6.74 3.57
CA LEU A 151 23.85 -5.55 3.81
C LEU A 151 23.01 -5.72 5.09
N PRO A 152 23.08 -4.76 6.03
CA PRO A 152 22.40 -4.88 7.32
C PRO A 152 20.88 -4.71 7.17
N LEU A 153 20.12 -5.23 8.16
CA LEU A 153 18.67 -5.20 8.19
C LEU A 153 18.08 -3.78 8.00
N TRP A 154 18.72 -2.75 8.60
CA TRP A 154 18.24 -1.37 8.42
C TRP A 154 18.27 -0.90 6.96
N PHE A 155 19.22 -1.42 6.14
CA PHE A 155 19.27 -1.09 4.70
C PHE A 155 18.11 -1.73 3.94
N HIS A 156 17.72 -2.97 4.26
CA HIS A 156 16.53 -3.61 3.69
C HIS A 156 15.25 -2.87 4.09
N ARG A 157 15.17 -2.34 5.31
CA ARG A 157 14.10 -1.46 5.78
C ARG A 157 14.04 -0.17 4.98
N LEU A 158 15.17 0.49 4.80
CA LEU A 158 15.30 1.69 3.96
C LEU A 158 14.87 1.39 2.51
N TRP A 159 15.32 0.27 1.95
CA TRP A 159 14.94 -0.13 0.59
C TRP A 159 13.43 -0.28 0.43
N GLN A 160 12.78 -0.91 1.38
CA GLN A 160 11.32 -1.03 1.39
C GLN A 160 10.64 0.35 1.40
N VAL A 161 11.12 1.28 2.22
CA VAL A 161 10.59 2.66 2.27
C VAL A 161 10.79 3.36 0.92
N LEU A 162 11.97 3.21 0.31
CA LEU A 162 12.25 3.78 -1.01
C LEU A 162 11.32 3.21 -2.08
N LEU A 163 11.02 1.91 -2.07
CA LEU A 163 10.05 1.31 -2.99
C LEU A 163 8.66 1.96 -2.86
N TRP A 164 8.18 2.20 -1.63
CA TRP A 164 6.91 2.87 -1.39
C TRP A 164 6.89 4.30 -1.92
N VAL A 165 7.90 5.09 -1.61
CA VAL A 165 7.95 6.51 -1.97
C VAL A 165 8.22 6.71 -3.46
N ILE A 166 9.22 6.01 -4.01
CA ILE A 166 9.67 6.23 -5.40
C ILE A 166 8.64 5.71 -6.40
N LEU A 167 8.10 4.50 -6.23
CA LEU A 167 7.20 3.92 -7.22
C LEU A 167 5.83 4.60 -7.22
N ASN A 168 5.28 4.95 -6.05
CA ASN A 168 4.07 5.77 -5.99
C ASN A 168 4.31 7.19 -6.52
N GLY A 169 5.46 7.79 -6.22
CA GLY A 169 5.87 9.09 -6.77
C GLY A 169 6.01 9.06 -8.29
N ALA A 170 6.62 8.01 -8.85
CA ALA A 170 6.76 7.83 -10.29
C ALA A 170 5.41 7.65 -11.00
N ALA A 171 4.48 6.89 -10.41
CA ALA A 171 3.13 6.72 -10.94
C ALA A 171 2.33 8.04 -10.89
N ALA A 172 2.43 8.78 -9.79
CA ALA A 172 1.84 10.11 -9.65
C ALA A 172 2.41 11.11 -10.68
N TRP A 173 3.72 11.06 -10.91
CA TRP A 173 4.37 11.85 -11.95
C TRP A 173 3.92 11.44 -13.36
N ALA A 174 3.80 10.13 -13.63
CA ALA A 174 3.31 9.63 -14.93
C ALA A 174 1.87 10.11 -15.20
N LEU A 175 0.99 10.10 -14.17
CA LEU A 175 -0.36 10.65 -14.26
C LEU A 175 -0.34 12.16 -14.61
N ALA A 176 0.43 12.92 -13.86
CA ALA A 176 0.56 14.36 -14.08
C ALA A 176 1.14 14.68 -15.46
N ARG A 177 2.19 13.96 -15.89
CA ARG A 177 2.80 14.11 -17.21
C ARG A 177 1.81 13.83 -18.35
N ARG A 178 0.93 12.84 -18.19
CA ARG A 178 -0.02 12.46 -19.24
C ARG A 178 -1.05 13.55 -19.50
N PHE A 179 -1.54 14.20 -18.46
CA PHE A 179 -2.66 15.14 -18.59
C PHE A 179 -2.27 16.62 -18.49
N VAL A 180 -1.05 16.95 -18.09
CA VAL A 180 -0.60 18.33 -17.91
C VAL A 180 0.59 18.65 -18.82
N PRO A 181 0.56 19.77 -19.59
CA PRO A 181 1.66 20.21 -20.45
C PRO A 181 2.98 20.37 -19.70
N GLN A 182 4.11 20.23 -20.41
CA GLN A 182 5.46 20.19 -19.81
C GLN A 182 5.81 21.42 -18.98
N ASP A 183 5.47 22.59 -19.46
CA ASP A 183 5.82 23.86 -18.82
C ASP A 183 4.81 24.33 -17.77
N SER A 184 3.78 23.54 -17.53
CA SER A 184 2.74 23.89 -16.57
C SER A 184 3.17 23.56 -15.13
N ARG A 185 3.14 24.59 -14.28
CA ARG A 185 3.42 24.46 -12.84
C ARG A 185 2.36 23.63 -12.10
N ILE A 186 1.17 23.52 -12.68
CA ILE A 186 0.08 22.66 -12.18
C ILE A 186 0.50 21.19 -12.22
N ARG A 187 1.45 20.79 -13.07
CA ARG A 187 1.96 19.41 -13.13
C ARG A 187 2.46 18.92 -11.78
N TRP A 188 3.24 19.73 -11.05
CA TRP A 188 3.73 19.37 -9.72
C TRP A 188 2.60 19.26 -8.69
N ALA A 189 1.60 20.14 -8.76
CA ALA A 189 0.45 20.07 -7.87
C ALA A 189 -0.40 18.80 -8.13
N VAL A 190 -0.61 18.45 -9.41
CA VAL A 190 -1.30 17.21 -9.79
C VAL A 190 -0.51 15.99 -9.37
N ALA A 191 0.82 15.98 -9.52
CA ALA A 191 1.67 14.89 -9.06
C ALA A 191 1.64 14.75 -7.53
N ALA A 192 1.73 15.84 -6.78
CA ALA A 192 1.66 15.85 -5.33
C ALA A 192 0.29 15.35 -4.83
N TRP A 193 -0.81 15.81 -5.45
CA TRP A 193 -2.15 15.32 -5.17
C TRP A 193 -2.29 13.83 -5.45
N ALA A 194 -1.85 13.36 -6.63
CA ALA A 194 -1.95 11.96 -7.01
C ALA A 194 -1.12 11.07 -6.09
N PHE A 195 0.07 11.52 -5.68
CA PHE A 195 0.89 10.82 -4.69
C PHE A 195 0.13 10.57 -3.39
N LEU A 196 -0.46 11.62 -2.80
CA LEU A 196 -1.26 11.49 -1.58
C LEU A 196 -2.53 10.65 -1.83
N PHE A 197 -3.15 10.80 -3.00
CA PHE A 197 -4.36 10.04 -3.35
C PHE A 197 -4.10 8.54 -3.41
N PHE A 198 -2.97 8.09 -3.94
CA PHE A 198 -2.60 6.67 -3.99
C PHE A 198 -2.37 6.03 -2.62
N PHE A 199 -2.25 6.82 -1.56
CA PHE A 199 -2.13 6.33 -0.19
C PHE A 199 -3.45 6.29 0.58
N GLN A 200 -4.57 6.77 0.04
CA GLN A 200 -5.88 6.70 0.72
C GLN A 200 -6.42 5.26 0.85
N GLY A 201 -6.22 4.43 -0.18
CA GLY A 201 -6.29 2.99 -0.11
C GLY A 201 -4.97 2.49 -0.65
N PRO A 202 -3.96 2.27 0.21
CA PRO A 202 -2.56 2.22 -0.22
C PRO A 202 -2.34 1.22 -1.35
N VAL A 203 -2.03 1.75 -2.54
CA VAL A 203 -1.62 0.91 -3.67
C VAL A 203 -0.20 0.43 -3.39
N TYR A 204 -0.06 -0.86 -3.17
CA TYR A 204 1.26 -1.45 -2.91
C TYR A 204 2.24 -1.15 -4.03
N TYR A 205 3.50 -0.86 -3.68
CA TYR A 205 4.55 -0.48 -4.63
C TYR A 205 4.73 -1.47 -5.80
N HIS A 206 4.50 -2.77 -5.61
CA HIS A 206 4.57 -3.75 -6.68
C HIS A 206 3.36 -3.69 -7.62
N LEU A 207 2.19 -3.31 -7.13
CA LEU A 207 0.97 -3.17 -7.92
C LEU A 207 0.95 -1.86 -8.71
N ILE A 208 1.42 -0.76 -8.12
CA ILE A 208 1.47 0.54 -8.79
C ILE A 208 2.37 0.53 -10.04
N VAL A 209 3.29 -0.44 -10.17
CA VAL A 209 4.10 -0.64 -11.38
C VAL A 209 3.21 -0.83 -12.61
N CYS A 210 2.10 -1.58 -12.50
CA CYS A 210 1.16 -1.75 -13.61
C CYS A 210 0.58 -0.41 -14.06
N VAL A 211 0.17 0.43 -13.10
CA VAL A 211 -0.37 1.77 -13.38
C VAL A 211 0.69 2.67 -13.99
N LEU A 212 1.89 2.67 -13.42
CA LEU A 212 3.04 3.44 -13.93
C LEU A 212 3.34 3.10 -15.39
N VAL A 213 3.49 1.81 -15.72
CA VAL A 213 3.84 1.34 -17.07
C VAL A 213 2.76 1.73 -18.08
N VAL A 214 1.48 1.51 -17.75
CA VAL A 214 0.38 1.85 -18.66
C VAL A 214 0.26 3.37 -18.83
N LEU A 215 0.30 4.17 -17.75
CA LEU A 215 0.22 5.64 -17.85
C LEU A 215 1.37 6.23 -18.67
N TRP A 216 2.56 5.65 -18.56
CA TRP A 216 3.77 6.18 -19.20
C TRP A 216 3.89 5.80 -20.67
N MET A 217 3.50 4.57 -21.05
CA MET A 217 3.84 3.98 -22.35
C MET A 217 2.65 3.73 -23.27
N PHE A 218 1.40 3.66 -22.73
CA PHE A 218 0.19 3.42 -23.52
C PHE A 218 -0.08 4.58 -24.50
N ASP A 219 -0.43 4.19 -25.74
CA ASP A 219 -0.80 5.12 -26.82
C ASP A 219 -2.07 4.62 -27.51
N ALA A 220 -3.19 5.31 -27.27
CA ALA A 220 -4.51 4.92 -27.77
C ALA A 220 -4.59 4.82 -29.32
N ARG A 221 -3.66 5.46 -30.04
CA ARG A 221 -3.60 5.47 -31.51
C ARG A 221 -2.77 4.34 -32.09
N ARG A 222 -1.92 3.67 -31.28
CA ARG A 222 -0.97 2.63 -31.70
C ARG A 222 -1.33 1.29 -31.08
N PHE A 223 -2.20 0.54 -31.76
CA PHE A 223 -2.76 -0.73 -31.23
C PHE A 223 -1.69 -1.70 -30.71
N TRP A 224 -0.68 -2.04 -31.53
CA TRP A 224 0.35 -3.03 -31.18
C TRP A 224 1.28 -2.56 -30.06
N ARG A 225 1.65 -1.27 -30.06
CA ARG A 225 2.42 -0.70 -28.94
C ARG A 225 1.64 -0.84 -27.64
N SER A 226 0.37 -0.48 -27.65
CA SER A 226 -0.52 -0.59 -26.49
C SER A 226 -0.74 -2.03 -26.08
N MET A 227 -0.85 -2.96 -27.03
CA MET A 227 -0.94 -4.38 -26.74
C MET A 227 0.32 -4.88 -26.01
N LEU A 228 1.53 -4.52 -26.43
CA LEU A 228 2.77 -4.89 -25.75
C LEU A 228 2.85 -4.30 -24.34
N VAL A 229 2.44 -3.05 -24.15
CA VAL A 229 2.42 -2.39 -22.85
C VAL A 229 1.43 -3.10 -21.90
N VAL A 230 0.22 -3.37 -22.38
CA VAL A 230 -0.79 -4.11 -21.60
C VAL A 230 -0.30 -5.52 -21.29
N ALA A 231 0.29 -6.22 -22.27
CA ALA A 231 0.83 -7.56 -22.06
C ALA A 231 1.90 -7.60 -20.97
N ALA A 232 2.89 -6.70 -21.02
CA ALA A 232 3.96 -6.63 -20.02
C ALA A 232 3.40 -6.32 -18.62
N ALA A 233 2.50 -5.32 -18.53
CA ALA A 233 1.87 -4.96 -17.25
C ALA A 233 0.95 -6.09 -16.72
N SER A 234 0.30 -6.84 -17.61
CA SER A 234 -0.59 -7.95 -17.23
C SER A 234 0.19 -9.19 -16.76
N ILE A 235 1.33 -9.51 -17.38
CA ILE A 235 2.24 -10.55 -16.89
C ILE A 235 2.70 -10.20 -15.46
N TRP A 236 3.10 -8.98 -15.24
CA TRP A 236 3.46 -8.51 -13.89
C TRP A 236 2.29 -8.61 -12.90
N ALA A 237 1.09 -8.19 -13.30
CA ALA A 237 -0.12 -8.29 -12.46
C ALA A 237 -0.46 -9.74 -12.13
N GLY A 238 -0.30 -10.67 -13.07
CA GLY A 238 -0.56 -12.09 -12.90
C GLY A 238 0.32 -12.75 -11.84
N ILE A 239 1.58 -12.36 -11.79
CA ILE A 239 2.53 -12.81 -10.75
C ILE A 239 2.35 -12.00 -9.43
N SER A 240 1.50 -10.98 -9.41
CA SER A 240 1.32 -10.11 -8.24
C SER A 240 0.11 -10.48 -7.40
N ARG A 241 -1.09 -10.33 -7.96
CA ARG A 241 -2.33 -10.48 -7.20
C ARG A 241 -3.53 -10.67 -8.13
N ILE A 242 -4.36 -11.67 -7.85
CA ILE A 242 -5.45 -12.08 -8.75
C ILE A 242 -6.48 -10.97 -9.05
N ASN A 243 -6.84 -10.15 -8.08
CA ASN A 243 -7.77 -9.03 -8.28
C ASN A 243 -7.20 -7.91 -9.16
N TRP A 244 -5.90 -7.95 -9.48
CA TRP A 244 -5.22 -7.02 -10.38
C TRP A 244 -5.09 -7.53 -11.83
N PHE A 245 -5.47 -8.75 -12.14
CA PHE A 245 -5.36 -9.33 -13.50
C PHE A 245 -5.99 -8.44 -14.58
N PRO A 246 -7.22 -7.93 -14.41
CA PRO A 246 -7.85 -7.10 -15.43
C PRO A 246 -7.37 -5.63 -15.41
N VAL A 247 -6.64 -5.19 -14.36
CA VAL A 247 -6.31 -3.76 -14.15
C VAL A 247 -5.55 -3.15 -15.33
N PRO A 248 -4.46 -3.75 -15.87
CA PRO A 248 -3.73 -3.13 -16.98
C PRO A 248 -4.59 -2.95 -18.24
N GLY A 249 -5.38 -3.96 -18.60
CA GLY A 249 -6.31 -3.91 -19.73
C GLY A 249 -7.40 -2.88 -19.54
N LEU A 250 -8.06 -2.86 -18.37
CA LEU A 250 -9.15 -1.94 -18.08
C LEU A 250 -8.67 -0.49 -17.86
N LEU A 251 -7.45 -0.27 -17.36
CA LEU A 251 -6.82 1.05 -17.37
C LEU A 251 -6.58 1.53 -18.80
N ALA A 252 -6.12 0.66 -19.69
CA ALA A 252 -5.98 0.98 -21.11
C ALA A 252 -7.34 1.32 -21.75
N VAL A 253 -8.42 0.61 -21.39
CA VAL A 253 -9.80 0.95 -21.79
C VAL A 253 -10.19 2.35 -21.33
N ILE A 254 -9.97 2.70 -20.06
CA ILE A 254 -10.25 4.05 -19.53
C ILE A 254 -9.51 5.11 -20.34
N LEU A 255 -8.21 4.94 -20.55
CA LEU A 255 -7.39 5.87 -21.31
C LEU A 255 -7.88 5.99 -22.76
N TYR A 256 -8.21 4.89 -23.41
CA TYR A 256 -8.78 4.88 -24.75
C TYR A 256 -10.11 5.63 -24.81
N LEU A 257 -11.00 5.39 -23.88
CA LEU A 257 -12.31 6.07 -23.81
C LEU A 257 -12.18 7.59 -23.50
N ILE A 258 -11.11 8.00 -22.82
CA ILE A 258 -10.79 9.40 -22.57
C ILE A 258 -10.20 10.07 -23.83
N GLU A 259 -9.25 9.41 -24.51
CA GLU A 259 -8.38 10.02 -25.53
C GLU A 259 -8.88 9.85 -26.96
N MET A 260 -9.71 8.81 -27.23
CA MET A 260 -10.20 8.50 -28.58
C MET A 260 -11.67 8.81 -28.72
N PRO A 261 -12.06 9.78 -29.56
CA PRO A 261 -13.45 10.01 -29.91
C PRO A 261 -13.97 8.86 -30.77
N ARG A 262 -15.26 8.52 -30.59
CA ARG A 262 -15.92 7.51 -31.43
C ARG A 262 -16.12 8.03 -32.86
N GLU A 263 -16.44 9.33 -33.00
CA GLU A 263 -16.81 9.94 -34.28
C GLU A 263 -17.95 9.13 -34.96
N ASN A 264 -17.83 8.85 -36.27
CA ASN A 264 -18.79 8.06 -37.04
C ASN A 264 -18.41 6.56 -37.14
N ARG A 265 -17.47 6.07 -36.33
CA ARG A 265 -17.03 4.67 -36.39
C ARG A 265 -18.15 3.74 -35.91
N PRO A 266 -18.36 2.59 -36.60
CA PRO A 266 -19.25 1.53 -36.09
C PRO A 266 -18.85 1.13 -34.68
N LEU A 267 -19.82 0.87 -33.81
CA LEU A 267 -19.58 0.57 -32.39
C LEU A 267 -18.63 -0.61 -32.20
N LEU A 268 -18.83 -1.67 -32.97
CA LEU A 268 -17.98 -2.86 -32.89
C LEU A 268 -16.53 -2.53 -33.21
N ARG A 269 -16.25 -1.79 -34.29
CA ARG A 269 -14.89 -1.37 -34.68
C ARG A 269 -14.25 -0.44 -33.64
N TYR A 270 -15.04 0.39 -32.98
CA TYR A 270 -14.56 1.27 -31.89
C TYR A 270 -14.20 0.49 -30.65
N LEU A 271 -14.99 -0.53 -30.27
CA LEU A 271 -14.79 -1.32 -29.06
C LEU A 271 -13.81 -2.50 -29.24
N THR A 272 -13.48 -2.91 -30.47
CA THR A 272 -12.55 -4.03 -30.72
C THR A 272 -11.17 -3.82 -30.07
N PRO A 273 -10.46 -2.68 -30.19
CA PRO A 273 -9.15 -2.51 -29.57
C PRO A 273 -9.19 -2.63 -28.04
N PRO A 274 -10.07 -1.92 -27.30
CA PRO A 274 -10.13 -2.04 -25.85
C PRO A 274 -10.57 -3.44 -25.39
N ALA A 275 -11.47 -4.11 -26.10
CA ALA A 275 -11.84 -5.49 -25.81
C ALA A 275 -10.66 -6.45 -25.94
N LEU A 276 -9.90 -6.34 -27.05
CA LEU A 276 -8.73 -7.19 -27.26
C LEU A 276 -7.63 -6.95 -26.22
N TRP A 277 -7.36 -5.70 -25.84
CA TRP A 277 -6.39 -5.41 -24.77
C TRP A 277 -6.82 -6.00 -23.42
N THR A 278 -8.11 -5.91 -23.09
CA THR A 278 -8.62 -6.49 -21.84
C THR A 278 -8.57 -8.01 -21.86
N MET A 279 -9.07 -8.64 -22.92
CA MET A 279 -9.10 -10.09 -23.03
C MET A 279 -7.68 -10.69 -23.06
N ALA A 280 -6.81 -10.16 -23.93
CA ALA A 280 -5.43 -10.64 -24.02
C ALA A 280 -4.64 -10.36 -22.74
N GLY A 281 -4.80 -9.16 -22.15
CA GLY A 281 -4.15 -8.82 -20.90
C GLY A 281 -4.57 -9.74 -19.75
N THR A 282 -5.87 -9.95 -19.55
CA THR A 282 -6.37 -10.84 -18.49
C THR A 282 -5.94 -12.31 -18.72
N ALA A 283 -5.98 -12.78 -19.97
CA ALA A 283 -5.51 -14.13 -20.31
C ALA A 283 -4.00 -14.29 -20.04
N LEU A 284 -3.19 -13.29 -20.38
CA LEU A 284 -1.75 -13.30 -20.09
C LEU A 284 -1.46 -13.22 -18.58
N ALA A 285 -2.23 -12.45 -17.82
CA ALA A 285 -2.10 -12.42 -16.37
C ALA A 285 -2.40 -13.81 -15.77
N PHE A 286 -3.47 -14.45 -16.19
CA PHE A 286 -3.79 -15.81 -15.78
C PHE A 286 -2.69 -16.82 -16.19
N ALA A 287 -2.23 -16.77 -17.43
CA ALA A 287 -1.18 -17.65 -17.92
C ALA A 287 0.13 -17.46 -17.15
N SER A 288 0.52 -16.21 -16.86
CA SER A 288 1.73 -15.94 -16.08
C SER A 288 1.62 -16.43 -14.63
N GLN A 289 0.44 -16.39 -14.03
CA GLN A 289 0.20 -17.01 -12.73
C GLN A 289 0.39 -18.51 -12.79
N GLN A 290 -0.19 -19.21 -13.81
CA GLN A 290 -0.04 -20.65 -13.94
C GLN A 290 1.43 -21.05 -14.13
N VAL A 291 2.16 -20.32 -14.98
CA VAL A 291 3.62 -20.54 -15.13
C VAL A 291 4.36 -20.32 -13.81
N TYR A 292 4.01 -19.29 -13.06
CA TYR A 292 4.63 -19.05 -11.76
C TYR A 292 4.35 -20.19 -10.78
N ILE A 293 3.11 -20.69 -10.69
CA ILE A 293 2.74 -21.83 -9.84
C ILE A 293 3.63 -23.04 -10.15
N LEU A 294 3.77 -23.38 -11.44
CA LEU A 294 4.61 -24.50 -11.87
C LEU A 294 6.10 -24.33 -11.52
N LEU A 295 6.60 -23.09 -11.52
CA LEU A 295 8.01 -22.80 -11.25
C LEU A 295 8.29 -22.54 -9.75
N SER A 296 7.27 -22.31 -8.94
CA SER A 296 7.42 -21.90 -7.55
C SER A 296 7.89 -23.00 -6.61
N GLY A 297 7.65 -24.26 -6.97
CA GLY A 297 7.92 -25.42 -6.10
C GLY A 297 6.85 -25.65 -5.02
N ASN A 298 5.76 -24.88 -5.02
CA ASN A 298 4.66 -25.04 -4.04
C ASN A 298 3.48 -25.81 -4.66
N PRO A 299 2.69 -26.53 -3.82
CA PRO A 299 1.43 -27.14 -4.24
C PRO A 299 0.43 -26.10 -4.76
N ALA A 300 -0.28 -26.44 -5.85
CA ALA A 300 -1.22 -25.52 -6.49
C ALA A 300 -2.39 -25.10 -5.57
N GLU A 301 -2.80 -25.97 -4.65
CA GLU A 301 -3.89 -25.72 -3.69
C GLU A 301 -3.59 -24.53 -2.77
N GLN A 302 -2.33 -24.25 -2.50
CA GLN A 302 -1.91 -23.13 -1.65
C GLN A 302 -2.22 -21.78 -2.27
N PHE A 303 -2.27 -21.67 -3.61
CA PHE A 303 -2.57 -20.42 -4.33
C PHE A 303 -4.08 -20.10 -4.39
N SER A 304 -4.94 -21.04 -4.04
CA SER A 304 -6.40 -20.88 -4.09
C SER A 304 -7.07 -20.68 -2.72
N SER A 305 -6.33 -20.77 -1.62
CA SER A 305 -6.86 -20.66 -0.24
C SER A 305 -7.62 -19.37 0.02
N SER A 306 -7.25 -18.27 -0.64
CA SER A 306 -7.96 -17.00 -0.54
C SER A 306 -9.44 -17.05 -0.97
N PHE A 307 -9.84 -17.99 -1.83
CA PHE A 307 -11.21 -18.07 -2.33
C PHE A 307 -12.18 -18.76 -1.37
N THR A 308 -11.68 -19.52 -0.40
CA THR A 308 -12.48 -20.28 0.57
C THR A 308 -12.71 -19.53 1.88
N SER A 309 -12.17 -18.33 2.03
CA SER A 309 -12.28 -17.51 3.24
C SER A 309 -13.68 -16.91 3.41
N ASP A 310 -14.15 -16.83 4.62
CA ASP A 310 -15.44 -16.23 4.98
C ASP A 310 -15.51 -14.75 4.67
N LEU A 311 -16.72 -14.27 4.33
CA LEU A 311 -17.01 -12.86 4.05
C LEU A 311 -17.74 -12.21 5.23
N LEU A 312 -17.12 -11.26 5.87
CA LEU A 312 -17.60 -10.57 7.06
C LEU A 312 -18.37 -9.30 6.66
N TRP A 313 -19.57 -9.45 6.10
CA TRP A 313 -20.38 -8.35 5.52
C TRP A 313 -20.68 -7.20 6.48
N TYR A 314 -20.73 -7.45 7.80
CA TYR A 314 -20.96 -6.40 8.79
C TYR A 314 -19.85 -5.33 8.78
N ARG A 315 -18.62 -5.64 8.30
CA ARG A 315 -17.48 -4.72 8.17
C ARG A 315 -17.68 -3.64 7.11
N LEU A 316 -18.74 -3.74 6.30
CA LEU A 316 -19.18 -2.63 5.45
C LEU A 316 -19.56 -1.39 6.27
N TRP A 317 -20.08 -1.60 7.46
CA TRP A 317 -20.53 -0.56 8.39
C TRP A 317 -19.45 -0.30 9.46
N PRO A 318 -19.57 0.82 10.24
CA PRO A 318 -18.67 1.09 11.36
C PRO A 318 -18.52 -0.10 12.32
N ASN A 319 -17.29 -0.45 12.60
CA ASN A 319 -16.95 -1.59 13.45
C ASN A 319 -15.60 -1.38 14.14
N ALA A 320 -15.24 -2.25 15.09
CA ALA A 320 -14.00 -2.13 15.85
C ALA A 320 -12.73 -2.33 15.00
N THR A 321 -12.81 -3.15 13.93
CA THR A 321 -11.65 -3.37 13.03
C THR A 321 -11.36 -2.14 12.16
N TYR A 322 -12.41 -1.44 11.71
CA TYR A 322 -12.28 -0.22 10.90
C TYR A 322 -13.39 0.77 11.26
N ALA A 323 -13.07 1.74 12.09
CA ALA A 323 -14.05 2.65 12.70
C ALA A 323 -15.04 3.32 11.72
N PRO A 324 -14.65 3.79 10.50
CA PRO A 324 -15.62 4.35 9.57
C PRO A 324 -16.47 3.29 8.87
N GLY A 325 -16.03 2.02 8.85
CA GLY A 325 -16.54 1.01 7.94
C GLY A 325 -16.16 1.25 6.47
N ILE A 326 -16.17 0.20 5.66
CA ILE A 326 -15.67 0.25 4.28
C ILE A 326 -16.50 1.19 3.41
N LEU A 327 -17.85 1.14 3.51
CA LEU A 327 -18.74 1.97 2.67
C LEU A 327 -18.60 3.46 2.96
N ARG A 328 -18.52 3.87 4.23
CA ARG A 328 -18.33 5.29 4.55
C ARG A 328 -16.96 5.77 4.14
N ALA A 329 -15.93 4.97 4.38
CA ALA A 329 -14.57 5.34 4.02
C ALA A 329 -14.41 5.51 2.50
N VAL A 330 -14.91 4.56 1.69
CA VAL A 330 -14.83 4.69 0.23
C VAL A 330 -15.66 5.87 -0.27
N LEU A 331 -16.80 6.17 0.37
CA LEU A 331 -17.60 7.34 0.03
C LEU A 331 -16.80 8.63 0.30
N TYR A 332 -16.15 8.76 1.46
CA TYR A 332 -15.37 9.97 1.78
C TYR A 332 -14.25 10.23 0.78
N VAL A 333 -13.51 9.19 0.37
CA VAL A 333 -12.39 9.34 -0.56
C VAL A 333 -12.83 9.50 -2.02
N SER A 334 -13.98 8.93 -2.41
CA SER A 334 -14.44 8.89 -3.80
C SER A 334 -15.40 10.01 -4.17
N LEU A 335 -16.21 10.49 -3.21
CA LEU A 335 -17.30 11.42 -3.48
C LEU A 335 -16.86 12.70 -4.22
N PRO A 336 -15.74 13.37 -3.86
CA PRO A 336 -15.33 14.58 -4.57
C PRO A 336 -15.06 14.34 -6.06
N LEU A 337 -14.41 13.21 -6.39
CA LEU A 337 -14.11 12.85 -7.78
C LEU A 337 -15.34 12.30 -8.51
N ALA A 338 -16.21 11.58 -7.82
CA ALA A 338 -17.48 11.13 -8.38
C ALA A 338 -18.39 12.33 -8.74
N LEU A 339 -18.52 13.31 -7.83
CA LEU A 339 -19.25 14.56 -8.11
C LEU A 339 -18.64 15.34 -9.27
N LEU A 340 -17.31 15.41 -9.34
CA LEU A 340 -16.60 16.01 -10.46
C LEU A 340 -16.93 15.30 -11.79
N PHE A 341 -16.91 13.97 -11.80
CA PHE A 341 -17.24 13.16 -12.97
C PHE A 341 -18.71 13.37 -13.39
N VAL A 342 -19.65 13.33 -12.47
CA VAL A 342 -21.08 13.58 -12.73
C VAL A 342 -21.30 15.00 -13.27
N ALA A 343 -20.73 16.01 -12.64
CA ALA A 343 -20.83 17.41 -13.10
C ALA A 343 -20.28 17.58 -14.52
N TYR A 344 -19.15 16.92 -14.83
CA TYR A 344 -18.59 16.90 -16.15
C TYR A 344 -19.52 16.25 -17.17
N LEU A 345 -20.14 15.12 -16.85
CA LEU A 345 -21.06 14.41 -17.72
C LEU A 345 -22.33 15.21 -17.98
N LEU A 346 -22.94 15.77 -16.93
CA LEU A 346 -24.14 16.62 -17.07
C LEU A 346 -23.89 17.79 -18.01
N ARG A 347 -22.68 18.36 -17.99
CA ARG A 347 -22.31 19.48 -18.86
C ARG A 347 -21.97 19.05 -20.28
N ASN A 348 -21.38 17.86 -20.45
CA ASN A 348 -20.82 17.40 -21.73
C ASN A 348 -21.54 16.18 -22.33
N HIS A 349 -22.74 15.80 -21.82
CA HIS A 349 -23.48 14.63 -22.32
C HIS A 349 -23.81 14.69 -23.82
N ARG A 350 -23.91 15.91 -24.39
CA ARG A 350 -24.12 16.11 -25.84
C ARG A 350 -22.84 16.11 -26.67
N ALA A 351 -21.70 16.34 -26.02
CA ALA A 351 -20.39 16.36 -26.65
C ALA A 351 -19.70 14.99 -26.66
N LEU A 352 -20.09 14.11 -25.76
CA LEU A 352 -19.52 12.77 -25.57
C LEU A 352 -20.50 11.68 -25.95
N HIS A 353 -20.06 10.66 -26.68
CA HIS A 353 -20.91 9.49 -26.98
C HIS A 353 -21.19 8.66 -25.71
N PRO A 354 -22.45 8.22 -25.46
CA PRO A 354 -22.82 7.50 -24.24
C PRO A 354 -21.93 6.29 -23.91
N ILE A 355 -21.52 5.52 -24.90
CA ILE A 355 -20.68 4.32 -24.70
C ILE A 355 -19.36 4.61 -23.97
N ARG A 356 -18.80 5.80 -24.12
CA ARG A 356 -17.52 6.19 -23.54
C ARG A 356 -17.66 6.37 -22.02
N TRP A 357 -18.59 7.19 -21.59
CA TRP A 357 -18.79 7.42 -20.17
C TRP A 357 -19.45 6.26 -19.45
N LEU A 358 -20.36 5.50 -20.12
CA LEU A 358 -20.89 4.25 -19.60
C LEU A 358 -19.79 3.20 -19.42
N GLY A 359 -18.87 3.10 -20.38
CA GLY A 359 -17.71 2.21 -20.27
C GLY A 359 -16.80 2.58 -19.10
N ILE A 360 -16.50 3.87 -18.91
CA ILE A 360 -15.71 4.33 -17.74
C ILE A 360 -16.44 4.01 -16.43
N ALA A 361 -17.75 4.32 -16.35
CA ALA A 361 -18.55 4.05 -15.17
C ALA A 361 -18.63 2.54 -14.87
N ALA A 362 -18.77 1.69 -15.90
CA ALA A 362 -18.81 0.24 -15.76
C ALA A 362 -17.46 -0.30 -15.22
N VAL A 363 -16.34 0.15 -15.75
CA VAL A 363 -15.01 -0.26 -15.25
C VAL A 363 -14.83 0.15 -13.80
N LEU A 364 -15.15 1.40 -13.43
CA LEU A 364 -15.07 1.85 -12.04
C LEU A 364 -16.03 1.06 -11.13
N GLY A 365 -17.26 0.78 -11.61
CA GLY A 365 -18.24 0.00 -10.86
C GLY A 365 -17.79 -1.44 -10.59
N VAL A 366 -17.19 -2.11 -11.56
CA VAL A 366 -16.65 -3.47 -11.39
C VAL A 366 -15.53 -3.49 -10.34
N PHE A 367 -14.59 -2.56 -10.39
CA PHE A 367 -13.52 -2.50 -9.39
C PHE A 367 -14.01 -2.05 -8.01
N LEU A 368 -15.01 -1.19 -7.94
CA LEU A 368 -15.65 -0.83 -6.68
C LEU A 368 -16.31 -2.05 -6.05
N ALA A 369 -17.16 -2.77 -6.81
CA ALA A 369 -17.85 -3.95 -6.31
C ALA A 369 -16.86 -5.06 -5.91
N GLY A 370 -15.89 -5.39 -6.77
CA GLY A 370 -14.86 -6.38 -6.47
C GLY A 370 -14.01 -6.02 -5.26
N GLY A 371 -13.59 -4.75 -5.16
CA GLY A 371 -12.82 -4.26 -4.01
C GLY A 371 -13.60 -4.31 -2.70
N VAL A 372 -14.90 -4.02 -2.72
CA VAL A 372 -15.79 -4.15 -1.56
C VAL A 372 -15.88 -5.60 -1.09
N VAL A 373 -16.06 -6.56 -2.01
CA VAL A 373 -16.10 -7.99 -1.69
C VAL A 373 -14.78 -8.46 -1.06
N VAL A 374 -13.65 -8.10 -1.66
CA VAL A 374 -12.33 -8.47 -1.12
C VAL A 374 -12.05 -7.81 0.23
N SER A 375 -12.56 -6.60 0.46
CA SER A 375 -12.36 -5.87 1.73
C SER A 375 -13.11 -6.49 2.91
N VAL A 376 -14.19 -7.24 2.69
CA VAL A 376 -14.93 -7.92 3.76
C VAL A 376 -14.46 -9.35 4.01
N LYS A 377 -13.49 -9.84 3.26
CA LYS A 377 -12.90 -11.17 3.47
C LYS A 377 -12.17 -11.21 4.82
N ILE A 378 -12.34 -12.32 5.58
CA ILE A 378 -11.54 -12.58 6.77
C ILE A 378 -10.05 -12.66 6.40
N GLY A 379 -9.18 -12.05 7.18
CA GLY A 379 -7.76 -11.89 6.85
C GLY A 379 -7.48 -10.85 5.75
N GLY A 380 -8.51 -10.24 5.16
CA GLY A 380 -8.37 -9.23 4.10
C GLY A 380 -8.00 -7.83 4.59
N GLY A 381 -7.76 -7.62 5.89
CA GLY A 381 -7.36 -6.33 6.47
C GLY A 381 -8.51 -5.32 6.66
N SER A 382 -9.68 -5.55 6.07
CA SER A 382 -10.95 -4.83 6.30
C SER A 382 -10.88 -3.30 6.26
N ASN A 383 -10.08 -2.74 5.36
CA ASN A 383 -9.93 -1.29 5.14
C ASN A 383 -9.93 -0.96 3.63
N LEU A 384 -9.50 0.23 3.24
CA LEU A 384 -9.53 0.68 1.84
C LEU A 384 -8.43 0.07 0.95
N HIS A 385 -7.45 -0.66 1.47
CA HIS A 385 -6.33 -1.14 0.64
C HIS A 385 -6.74 -2.19 -0.41
N ASN A 386 -7.88 -2.86 -0.25
CA ASN A 386 -8.43 -3.78 -1.26
C ASN A 386 -9.23 -3.07 -2.35
N LEU A 387 -9.48 -1.76 -2.18
CA LEU A 387 -10.07 -0.86 -3.16
C LEU A 387 -8.99 -0.11 -3.96
N ASP A 388 -7.73 -0.51 -3.83
CA ASP A 388 -6.56 0.13 -4.43
C ASP A 388 -6.67 0.28 -5.95
N ALA A 389 -7.10 -0.75 -6.66
CA ALA A 389 -7.33 -0.71 -8.11
C ALA A 389 -8.42 0.32 -8.47
N TYR A 390 -9.57 0.27 -7.79
CA TYR A 390 -10.65 1.25 -7.98
C TYR A 390 -10.16 2.68 -7.78
N LEU A 391 -9.46 2.95 -6.68
CA LEU A 391 -8.98 4.29 -6.34
C LEU A 391 -7.92 4.77 -7.34
N ALA A 392 -7.02 3.90 -7.79
CA ALA A 392 -6.03 4.25 -8.81
C ALA A 392 -6.71 4.66 -10.13
N LEU A 393 -7.71 3.92 -10.59
CA LEU A 393 -8.45 4.23 -11.82
C LEU A 393 -9.30 5.49 -11.65
N LEU A 394 -9.92 5.67 -10.49
CA LEU A 394 -10.68 6.88 -10.16
C LEU A 394 -9.79 8.14 -10.18
N ALA A 395 -8.55 8.06 -9.68
CA ALA A 395 -7.58 9.15 -9.77
C ALA A 395 -7.28 9.53 -11.22
N VAL A 396 -7.12 8.53 -12.11
CA VAL A 396 -6.88 8.75 -13.55
C VAL A 396 -8.07 9.47 -14.19
N VAL A 397 -9.29 8.99 -13.95
CA VAL A 397 -10.52 9.60 -14.47
C VAL A 397 -10.69 11.01 -13.91
N GLY A 398 -10.51 11.19 -12.59
CA GLY A 398 -10.61 12.48 -11.91
C GLY A 398 -9.64 13.52 -12.45
N ALA A 399 -8.38 13.14 -12.67
CA ALA A 399 -7.37 14.01 -13.26
C ALA A 399 -7.74 14.40 -14.71
N ALA A 400 -8.15 13.44 -15.55
CA ALA A 400 -8.52 13.71 -16.94
C ALA A 400 -9.72 14.66 -17.04
N VAL A 401 -10.76 14.42 -16.25
CA VAL A 401 -12.00 15.22 -16.23
C VAL A 401 -11.73 16.59 -15.63
N GLY A 402 -11.07 16.67 -14.48
CA GLY A 402 -10.76 17.94 -13.81
C GLY A 402 -9.89 18.87 -14.64
N LEU A 403 -9.03 18.30 -15.47
CA LEU A 403 -8.15 19.06 -16.37
C LEU A 403 -8.74 19.23 -17.80
N ASN A 404 -10.01 18.83 -18.02
CA ASN A 404 -10.68 18.89 -19.33
C ASN A 404 -9.88 18.17 -20.45
N LYS A 405 -9.32 16.98 -20.15
CA LYS A 405 -8.46 16.23 -21.08
C LYS A 405 -9.18 15.11 -21.84
N THR A 406 -10.49 15.01 -21.72
CA THR A 406 -11.29 14.10 -22.54
C THR A 406 -11.50 14.71 -23.93
N VAL A 407 -11.11 13.97 -24.97
CA VAL A 407 -11.32 14.40 -26.36
C VAL A 407 -12.81 14.25 -26.72
N PRO A 408 -13.53 15.32 -27.09
CA PRO A 408 -14.96 15.23 -27.38
C PRO A 408 -15.26 14.57 -28.75
N ASP A 409 -16.40 13.87 -28.86
CA ASP A 409 -16.91 13.36 -30.15
C ASP A 409 -17.50 14.48 -31.02
N ARG A 410 -17.99 15.54 -30.36
CA ARG A 410 -18.56 16.74 -30.98
C ARG A 410 -17.93 17.98 -30.37
N PRO A 411 -16.79 18.45 -30.92
CA PRO A 411 -16.05 19.59 -30.37
C PRO A 411 -16.88 20.86 -30.22
N GLU A 412 -17.81 21.09 -31.15
CA GLU A 412 -18.71 22.25 -31.16
C GLU A 412 -19.70 22.28 -30.00
N LYS A 413 -19.95 21.14 -29.36
CA LYS A 413 -20.85 21.01 -28.18
C LYS A 413 -20.08 20.90 -26.87
N PHE A 414 -18.75 20.87 -26.94
CA PHE A 414 -17.93 20.72 -25.74
C PHE A 414 -17.85 22.01 -24.95
N VAL A 415 -18.12 21.91 -23.66
CA VAL A 415 -18.00 23.03 -22.72
C VAL A 415 -17.01 22.66 -21.64
N ALA A 416 -15.89 23.37 -21.61
CA ALA A 416 -14.88 23.16 -20.55
C ALA A 416 -15.51 23.32 -19.16
N LEU A 417 -15.26 22.37 -18.29
CA LEU A 417 -15.72 22.41 -16.91
C LEU A 417 -14.92 23.47 -16.16
N GLN A 418 -15.60 24.53 -15.74
CA GLN A 418 -15.05 25.50 -14.81
C GLN A 418 -15.23 24.93 -13.39
N LEU A 419 -14.12 24.61 -12.74
CA LEU A 419 -14.15 24.02 -11.41
C LEU A 419 -14.52 25.09 -10.38
N ASN A 420 -15.52 24.77 -9.56
CA ASN A 420 -15.80 25.56 -8.37
C ASN A 420 -14.59 25.48 -7.41
N PRO A 421 -14.04 26.61 -6.94
CA PRO A 421 -12.90 26.61 -6.03
C PRO A 421 -13.11 25.78 -4.75
N LEU A 422 -14.33 25.68 -4.24
CA LEU A 422 -14.66 24.84 -3.09
C LEU A 422 -14.48 23.35 -3.42
N LEU A 423 -14.97 22.90 -4.60
CA LEU A 423 -14.79 21.51 -5.02
C LEU A 423 -13.31 21.17 -5.23
N VAL A 424 -12.54 22.08 -5.84
CA VAL A 424 -11.08 21.91 -5.96
C VAL A 424 -10.44 21.81 -4.58
N GLY A 425 -10.83 22.68 -3.65
CA GLY A 425 -10.34 22.63 -2.28
C GLY A 425 -10.62 21.29 -1.60
N ILE A 426 -11.81 20.74 -1.75
CA ILE A 426 -12.17 19.43 -1.19
C ILE A 426 -11.38 18.29 -1.87
N ILE A 427 -11.23 18.31 -3.20
CA ILE A 427 -10.43 17.31 -3.95
C ILE A 427 -8.99 17.29 -3.45
N LEU A 428 -8.40 18.45 -3.16
CA LEU A 428 -7.03 18.55 -2.65
C LEU A 428 -6.94 18.21 -1.15
N LEU A 429 -7.94 18.62 -0.35
CA LEU A 429 -7.95 18.45 1.09
C LEU A 429 -8.12 16.98 1.50
N VAL A 430 -9.00 16.23 0.83
CA VAL A 430 -9.33 14.85 1.25
C VAL A 430 -8.10 13.95 1.34
N PRO A 431 -7.22 13.82 0.33
CA PRO A 431 -6.03 12.97 0.45
C PRO A 431 -5.02 13.50 1.46
N ALA A 432 -4.88 14.80 1.62
CA ALA A 432 -4.04 15.39 2.66
C ALA A 432 -4.60 15.06 4.06
N TRP A 433 -5.91 15.23 4.26
CA TRP A 433 -6.59 14.90 5.50
C TRP A 433 -6.43 13.43 5.87
N MET A 434 -6.76 12.51 4.96
CA MET A 434 -6.61 11.07 5.21
C MET A 434 -5.18 10.73 5.66
N THR A 435 -4.19 11.35 5.04
CA THR A 435 -2.78 11.14 5.40
C THR A 435 -2.43 11.67 6.77
N ILE A 436 -2.87 12.88 7.15
CA ILE A 436 -2.51 13.47 8.44
C ILE A 436 -3.23 12.82 9.63
N LEU A 437 -4.30 12.07 9.40
CA LEU A 437 -4.96 11.27 10.44
C LEU A 437 -4.18 10.00 10.80
N GLU A 438 -3.28 9.55 9.92
CA GLU A 438 -2.45 8.38 10.16
C GLU A 438 -1.28 8.69 11.10
N GLY A 439 -0.83 7.65 11.81
CA GLY A 439 0.33 7.68 12.68
C GLY A 439 0.03 8.20 14.09
N SER A 440 0.88 7.77 15.00
CA SER A 440 0.94 8.17 16.41
C SER A 440 2.40 8.17 16.84
N PRO A 441 2.75 8.76 17.98
CA PRO A 441 4.09 8.58 18.53
C PRO A 441 4.45 7.12 18.62
N THR A 442 5.63 6.79 18.12
CA THR A 442 6.14 5.41 18.16
C THR A 442 6.57 5.12 19.60
N ALA A 443 6.07 4.02 20.16
CA ALA A 443 6.52 3.56 21.47
C ALA A 443 8.05 3.32 21.46
N PRO A 444 8.76 3.63 22.54
CA PRO A 444 10.18 3.39 22.63
C PRO A 444 10.49 1.89 22.46
N LEU A 445 11.48 1.60 21.65
CA LEU A 445 11.95 0.22 21.48
C LEU A 445 12.76 -0.21 22.71
N PRO A 446 12.75 -1.51 23.05
CA PRO A 446 13.62 -2.06 24.08
C PRO A 446 15.08 -1.64 23.87
N SER A 447 15.84 -1.45 24.95
CA SER A 447 17.24 -1.04 24.87
C SER A 447 18.09 -2.01 24.05
N ARG A 448 19.15 -1.52 23.43
CA ARG A 448 20.06 -2.36 22.64
C ARG A 448 20.62 -3.52 23.47
N ALA A 449 20.96 -3.28 24.73
CA ALA A 449 21.44 -4.32 25.64
C ALA A 449 20.39 -5.43 25.88
N ALA A 450 19.12 -5.06 26.06
CA ALA A 450 18.03 -6.03 26.20
C ALA A 450 17.82 -6.87 24.92
N GLN A 451 17.94 -6.22 23.75
CA GLN A 451 17.87 -6.91 22.46
C GLN A 451 19.01 -7.93 22.30
N GLU A 452 20.25 -7.54 22.59
CA GLU A 452 21.43 -8.40 22.47
C GLU A 452 21.41 -9.54 23.48
N GLN A 453 20.97 -9.28 24.71
CA GLN A 453 20.79 -10.32 25.72
C GLN A 453 19.77 -11.38 25.26
N ALA A 454 18.60 -10.95 24.77
CA ALA A 454 17.58 -11.87 24.27
C ALA A 454 18.07 -12.65 23.05
N LEU A 455 18.73 -11.98 22.10
CA LEU A 455 19.31 -12.63 20.93
C LEU A 455 20.36 -13.68 21.34
N GLY A 456 21.24 -13.36 22.29
CA GLY A 456 22.22 -14.31 22.82
C GLY A 456 21.59 -15.56 23.45
N GLN A 457 20.48 -15.39 24.18
CA GLN A 457 19.73 -16.55 24.72
C GLN A 457 19.08 -17.37 23.60
N ILE A 458 18.47 -16.71 22.59
CA ILE A 458 17.90 -17.41 21.43
C ILE A 458 18.99 -18.20 20.70
N GLN A 459 20.17 -17.59 20.46
CA GLN A 459 21.32 -18.24 19.83
C GLN A 459 21.77 -19.48 20.59
N GLN A 460 21.88 -19.41 21.92
CA GLN A 460 22.28 -20.54 22.76
C GLN A 460 21.27 -21.70 22.65
N ILE A 461 19.98 -21.41 22.71
CA ILE A 461 18.93 -22.43 22.65
C ILE A 461 18.88 -23.05 21.23
N VAL A 462 18.98 -22.24 20.18
CA VAL A 462 19.02 -22.74 18.80
C VAL A 462 20.28 -23.61 18.58
N GLN A 463 21.43 -23.23 19.13
CA GLN A 463 22.66 -24.04 19.06
C GLN A 463 22.48 -25.39 19.76
N GLN A 464 21.85 -25.44 20.93
CA GLN A 464 21.54 -26.70 21.62
C GLN A 464 20.64 -27.63 20.79
N MET A 465 19.63 -27.04 20.08
CA MET A 465 18.78 -27.82 19.17
C MET A 465 19.61 -28.37 17.99
N LYS A 466 20.45 -27.52 17.38
CA LYS A 466 21.36 -27.92 16.30
C LYS A 466 22.27 -29.08 16.73
N ASP A 467 22.90 -28.97 17.90
CA ASP A 467 23.83 -29.99 18.43
C ASP A 467 23.09 -31.30 18.74
N SER A 468 21.82 -31.26 19.08
CA SER A 468 21.00 -32.43 19.30
C SER A 468 20.31 -32.97 18.03
N GLY A 469 20.54 -32.34 16.87
CA GLY A 469 19.92 -32.72 15.60
C GLY A 469 18.40 -32.51 15.56
N ARG A 470 17.86 -31.64 16.41
CA ARG A 470 16.42 -31.38 16.47
C ARG A 470 16.02 -30.18 15.61
N PRO A 471 14.99 -30.31 14.75
CA PRO A 471 14.53 -29.21 13.89
C PRO A 471 14.01 -28.00 14.68
N VAL A 472 14.25 -26.80 14.17
CA VAL A 472 13.80 -25.53 14.76
C VAL A 472 12.81 -24.85 13.81
N LEU A 473 11.55 -24.73 14.24
CA LEU A 473 10.51 -24.03 13.46
C LEU A 473 10.44 -22.56 13.87
N PHE A 474 10.69 -21.65 12.93
CA PHE A 474 10.45 -20.22 13.11
C PHE A 474 9.09 -19.85 12.50
N ILE A 475 8.03 -19.80 13.28
CA ILE A 475 6.73 -19.24 12.84
C ILE A 475 6.87 -17.72 12.75
N ASN A 476 7.48 -17.07 13.75
CA ASN A 476 7.79 -15.65 13.78
C ASN A 476 9.32 -15.41 13.77
N GLN A 477 9.76 -14.16 13.61
CA GLN A 477 11.18 -13.74 13.63
C GLN A 477 12.08 -14.47 12.62
N ARG A 478 11.52 -14.99 11.52
CA ARG A 478 12.23 -15.80 10.51
C ARG A 478 13.39 -15.05 9.84
N HIS A 479 13.36 -13.71 9.86
CA HIS A 479 14.46 -12.87 9.39
C HIS A 479 15.76 -13.08 10.19
N LEU A 480 15.70 -13.60 11.42
CA LEU A 480 16.92 -13.95 12.18
C LEU A 480 17.75 -15.00 11.47
N GLN A 481 17.11 -15.97 10.79
CA GLN A 481 17.79 -16.93 9.92
C GLN A 481 18.25 -16.27 8.61
N THR A 482 17.42 -15.40 8.03
CA THR A 482 17.72 -14.69 6.76
C THR A 482 18.96 -13.81 6.84
N PHE A 483 19.22 -13.20 8.01
CA PHE A 483 20.34 -12.29 8.24
C PHE A 483 21.47 -12.91 9.08
N ASP A 484 21.52 -14.23 9.17
CA ASP A 484 22.57 -14.97 9.90
C ASP A 484 22.74 -14.49 11.36
N MET A 485 21.61 -14.14 12.00
CA MET A 485 21.61 -13.68 13.39
C MET A 485 21.48 -14.81 14.40
N VAL A 486 21.21 -16.03 13.96
CA VAL A 486 21.14 -17.26 14.77
C VAL A 486 21.98 -18.35 14.12
N PRO A 487 22.42 -19.38 14.87
CA PRO A 487 23.13 -20.51 14.30
C PRO A 487 22.37 -21.11 13.11
N GLU A 488 23.13 -21.51 12.08
CA GLU A 488 22.57 -22.15 10.90
C GLU A 488 21.88 -23.47 11.29
N VAL A 489 20.59 -23.53 11.07
CA VAL A 489 19.71 -24.71 11.22
C VAL A 489 18.94 -24.89 9.94
N GLU A 490 18.50 -26.12 9.66
CA GLU A 490 17.70 -26.43 8.49
C GLU A 490 16.49 -25.49 8.39
N MET A 491 16.29 -24.91 7.21
CA MET A 491 15.16 -24.01 6.97
C MET A 491 13.88 -24.80 6.71
N ILE A 492 12.92 -24.69 7.61
CA ILE A 492 11.59 -25.24 7.42
C ILE A 492 10.76 -24.20 6.66
N PRO A 493 10.46 -24.37 5.36
CA PRO A 493 9.79 -23.35 4.56
C PRO A 493 8.32 -23.13 4.97
N ASP A 494 7.68 -24.18 5.48
CA ASP A 494 6.28 -24.16 5.89
C ASP A 494 6.06 -23.39 7.20
N TYR A 495 4.79 -23.07 7.48
CA TYR A 495 4.33 -22.46 8.73
C TYR A 495 4.90 -21.07 9.07
N GLU A 496 5.39 -20.37 8.04
CA GLU A 496 5.72 -18.94 8.20
C GLU A 496 4.43 -18.15 8.52
N LYS A 497 4.51 -17.21 9.47
CA LYS A 497 3.35 -16.55 10.11
C LYS A 497 2.29 -16.00 9.14
N VAL A 498 2.71 -15.27 8.09
CA VAL A 498 1.75 -14.63 7.16
C VAL A 498 1.13 -15.68 6.25
N PHE A 499 1.92 -16.63 5.80
CA PHE A 499 1.43 -17.72 4.97
C PHE A 499 0.54 -18.68 5.78
N LEU A 500 0.96 -19.05 6.98
CA LEU A 500 0.14 -19.85 7.90
C LEU A 500 -1.22 -19.17 8.17
N MET A 501 -1.24 -17.84 8.40
CA MET A 501 -2.48 -17.08 8.57
C MET A 501 -3.40 -17.21 7.35
N GLU A 502 -2.88 -17.12 6.12
CA GLU A 502 -3.69 -17.28 4.91
C GLU A 502 -4.29 -18.70 4.80
N MET A 503 -3.49 -19.73 5.11
CA MET A 503 -3.96 -21.12 5.11
C MET A 503 -5.05 -21.35 6.17
N VAL A 504 -4.87 -20.76 7.35
CA VAL A 504 -5.79 -20.84 8.48
C VAL A 504 -7.11 -20.13 8.19
N MET A 505 -7.06 -18.90 7.67
CA MET A 505 -8.25 -18.12 7.31
C MET A 505 -9.00 -18.73 6.12
N GLY A 506 -8.28 -19.35 5.20
CA GLY A 506 -8.84 -20.10 4.07
C GLY A 506 -9.32 -21.51 4.41
N ASN A 507 -9.10 -21.96 5.64
CA ASN A 507 -9.41 -23.35 6.07
C ASN A 507 -8.81 -24.41 5.15
N ASN A 508 -7.52 -24.25 4.79
CA ASN A 508 -6.80 -25.22 3.95
C ASN A 508 -6.53 -26.50 4.76
N ARG A 509 -7.49 -27.43 4.73
CA ARG A 509 -7.46 -28.65 5.55
C ARG A 509 -6.21 -29.51 5.33
N PRO A 510 -5.80 -29.84 4.08
CA PRO A 510 -4.61 -30.68 3.89
C PRO A 510 -3.35 -30.09 4.53
N TYR A 511 -3.17 -28.77 4.43
CA TYR A 511 -2.06 -28.06 5.04
C TYR A 511 -2.13 -28.09 6.57
N LEU A 512 -3.32 -27.84 7.13
CA LEU A 512 -3.53 -27.83 8.58
C LEU A 512 -3.42 -29.24 9.20
N GLU A 513 -3.91 -30.27 8.56
CA GLU A 513 -3.79 -31.67 9.01
C GLU A 513 -2.33 -32.11 9.08
N THR A 514 -1.51 -31.69 8.09
CA THR A 514 -0.06 -31.93 8.14
C THR A 514 0.59 -31.20 9.31
N PHE A 515 0.24 -29.92 9.51
CA PHE A 515 0.73 -29.13 10.65
C PHE A 515 0.39 -29.77 11.99
N TYR A 516 -0.86 -30.22 12.20
CA TYR A 516 -1.29 -30.83 13.45
C TYR A 516 -0.57 -32.14 13.74
N ARG A 517 -0.42 -33.01 12.72
CA ARG A 517 0.33 -34.25 12.86
C ARG A 517 1.78 -33.99 13.27
N GLN A 518 2.47 -33.05 12.62
CA GLN A 518 3.86 -32.70 12.98
C GLN A 518 3.99 -32.12 14.40
N LEU A 519 2.95 -31.40 14.88
CA LEU A 519 2.91 -30.94 16.27
C LEU A 519 2.70 -32.11 17.25
N GLU A 520 1.77 -33.04 16.95
CA GLU A 520 1.48 -34.22 17.78
C GLU A 520 2.67 -35.19 17.83
N ASP A 521 3.37 -35.37 16.71
CA ASP A 521 4.57 -36.21 16.60
C ASP A 521 5.82 -35.55 17.20
N HIS A 522 5.71 -34.32 17.71
CA HIS A 522 6.82 -33.53 18.26
C HIS A 522 8.01 -33.41 17.29
N GLU A 523 7.75 -33.26 15.99
CA GLU A 523 8.80 -33.17 14.97
C GLU A 523 9.75 -31.99 15.23
N PHE A 524 9.23 -30.88 15.81
CA PHE A 524 10.06 -29.70 16.09
C PHE A 524 10.67 -29.78 17.49
N GLY A 525 11.97 -29.68 17.61
CA GLY A 525 12.65 -29.56 18.90
C GLY A 525 12.42 -28.20 19.57
N LEU A 526 12.20 -27.16 18.75
CA LEU A 526 11.94 -25.79 19.17
C LEU A 526 10.96 -25.11 18.22
N ILE A 527 10.01 -24.37 18.77
CA ILE A 527 9.15 -23.43 17.99
C ILE A 527 9.41 -22.00 18.48
N VAL A 528 9.80 -21.12 17.57
CA VAL A 528 9.95 -19.68 17.81
C VAL A 528 8.70 -18.96 17.32
N THR A 529 7.98 -18.33 18.24
CA THR A 529 6.68 -17.69 17.96
C THR A 529 6.52 -16.41 18.77
N GLU A 530 5.37 -15.76 18.67
CA GLU A 530 4.93 -14.73 19.61
C GLU A 530 4.45 -15.38 20.92
N PRO A 531 4.34 -14.63 22.03
CA PRO A 531 3.76 -15.17 23.26
C PRO A 531 2.35 -15.71 23.03
N LEU A 532 2.17 -17.02 23.22
CA LEU A 532 0.89 -17.69 22.99
C LEU A 532 0.09 -17.77 24.28
N TYR A 533 -1.16 -17.34 24.19
CA TYR A 533 -2.19 -17.48 25.23
C TYR A 533 -3.56 -17.55 24.57
N ILE A 534 -4.48 -18.30 25.11
CA ILE A 534 -5.84 -18.40 24.58
C ILE A 534 -6.64 -17.21 25.09
N ASN A 535 -7.07 -16.35 24.16
CA ASN A 535 -7.90 -15.18 24.43
C ASN A 535 -8.90 -14.97 23.31
N TYR A 536 -10.10 -15.52 23.45
CA TYR A 536 -11.18 -15.27 22.50
C TYR A 536 -11.76 -13.88 22.66
N GLN A 537 -12.01 -13.23 21.56
CA GLN A 537 -12.50 -11.85 21.49
C GLN A 537 -13.89 -11.79 20.86
N ASP A 538 -14.71 -10.88 21.31
CA ASP A 538 -15.96 -10.52 20.66
C ASP A 538 -15.78 -9.38 19.64
N ARG A 539 -16.86 -9.02 18.94
CA ARG A 539 -16.84 -7.99 17.89
C ARG A 539 -16.61 -6.57 18.38
N THR A 540 -16.47 -6.33 19.67
CA THR A 540 -16.04 -5.02 20.20
C THR A 540 -14.53 -4.80 20.07
N HIS A 541 -13.79 -5.87 19.75
CA HIS A 541 -12.36 -5.86 19.49
C HIS A 541 -12.07 -5.90 17.98
N GLY A 542 -11.03 -5.19 17.57
CA GLY A 542 -10.57 -5.22 16.16
C GLY A 542 -10.01 -6.61 15.81
N PHE A 543 -10.34 -7.10 14.61
CA PHE A 543 -9.89 -8.41 14.10
C PHE A 543 -10.26 -9.60 14.98
N SER A 544 -11.39 -9.53 15.70
CA SER A 544 -11.84 -10.59 16.63
C SER A 544 -12.02 -11.94 15.94
N GLU A 545 -12.57 -11.99 14.74
CA GLU A 545 -12.76 -13.24 14.00
C GLU A 545 -11.42 -13.84 13.58
N GLU A 546 -10.48 -13.04 13.07
CA GLU A 546 -9.12 -13.49 12.76
C GLU A 546 -8.41 -14.00 14.02
N ASN A 547 -8.52 -13.26 15.12
CA ASN A 547 -7.98 -13.70 16.41
C ASN A 547 -8.55 -15.05 16.83
N ASN A 548 -9.88 -15.22 16.80
CA ASN A 548 -10.52 -16.44 17.28
C ASN A 548 -10.16 -17.65 16.41
N VAL A 549 -10.14 -17.49 15.10
CA VAL A 549 -9.70 -18.55 14.17
C VAL A 549 -8.22 -18.90 14.39
N TRP A 550 -7.37 -17.90 14.65
CA TRP A 550 -5.96 -18.13 14.99
C TRP A 550 -5.79 -18.85 16.33
N MET A 551 -6.57 -18.45 17.36
CA MET A 551 -6.57 -19.14 18.66
C MET A 551 -6.95 -20.62 18.52
N GLU A 552 -8.01 -20.92 17.76
CA GLU A 552 -8.51 -22.28 17.57
C GLU A 552 -7.55 -23.15 16.75
N ARG A 553 -7.04 -22.62 15.64
CA ARG A 553 -6.35 -23.44 14.62
C ARG A 553 -4.83 -23.42 14.72
N VAL A 554 -4.25 -22.48 15.46
CA VAL A 554 -2.78 -22.38 15.63
C VAL A 554 -2.40 -22.41 17.10
N VAL A 555 -2.94 -21.51 17.91
CA VAL A 555 -2.49 -21.35 19.30
C VAL A 555 -2.82 -22.57 20.12
N ALA A 556 -4.07 -23.06 20.09
CA ALA A 556 -4.48 -24.21 20.87
C ALA A 556 -3.72 -25.50 20.50
N PRO A 557 -3.54 -25.88 19.21
CA PRO A 557 -2.74 -27.05 18.85
C PRO A 557 -1.28 -26.94 19.31
N ILE A 558 -0.64 -25.77 19.13
CA ILE A 558 0.75 -25.59 19.61
C ILE A 558 0.80 -25.73 21.14
N MET A 559 -0.13 -25.13 21.87
CA MET A 559 -0.13 -25.18 23.34
C MET A 559 -0.45 -26.56 23.90
N GLN A 560 -1.14 -27.42 23.15
CA GLN A 560 -1.40 -28.82 23.53
C GLN A 560 -0.16 -29.70 23.45
N SER A 561 0.74 -29.44 22.48
CA SER A 561 1.91 -30.28 22.24
C SER A 561 3.21 -29.65 22.72
N TYR A 562 3.27 -28.34 22.93
CA TYR A 562 4.49 -27.59 23.25
C TYR A 562 4.31 -26.66 24.45
N ARG A 563 5.18 -26.76 25.46
CA ARG A 563 5.22 -25.85 26.62
C ARG A 563 6.17 -24.67 26.39
N PRO A 564 5.96 -23.51 27.03
CA PRO A 564 6.90 -22.40 26.96
C PRO A 564 8.21 -22.77 27.69
N LEU A 565 9.34 -22.48 27.02
CA LEU A 565 10.68 -22.58 27.60
C LEU A 565 11.13 -21.20 28.11
N VAL A 566 11.09 -20.20 27.25
CA VAL A 566 11.46 -18.80 27.55
C VAL A 566 10.47 -17.87 26.87
N THR A 567 10.12 -16.78 27.53
CA THR A 567 9.28 -15.71 26.97
C THR A 567 9.99 -14.38 27.16
N PHE A 568 10.04 -13.57 26.11
CA PHE A 568 10.52 -12.19 26.08
C PHE A 568 9.32 -11.25 25.78
N PRO A 569 8.53 -10.87 26.81
CA PRO A 569 7.26 -10.16 26.58
C PRO A 569 7.47 -8.82 25.85
N ASP A 570 8.48 -8.05 26.24
CA ASP A 570 8.78 -6.72 25.66
C ASP A 570 9.25 -6.79 24.19
N LEU A 571 9.71 -7.97 23.75
CA LEU A 571 10.14 -8.24 22.38
C LEU A 571 9.08 -8.97 21.56
N GLY A 572 7.99 -9.42 22.21
CA GLY A 572 6.95 -10.21 21.56
C GLY A 572 7.46 -11.57 21.04
N ILE A 573 8.35 -12.24 21.79
CA ILE A 573 8.96 -13.52 21.39
C ILE A 573 8.75 -14.58 22.47
N GLN A 574 8.42 -15.78 22.06
CA GLN A 574 8.35 -16.95 22.91
C GLN A 574 9.00 -18.17 22.24
N LEU A 575 9.77 -18.90 23.00
CA LEU A 575 10.41 -20.15 22.63
C LEU A 575 9.66 -21.30 23.30
N ARG A 576 9.24 -22.29 22.53
CA ARG A 576 8.47 -23.43 23.02
C ARG A 576 9.16 -24.75 22.67
N VAL A 577 9.11 -25.69 23.58
CA VAL A 577 9.66 -27.05 23.43
C VAL A 577 8.56 -28.09 23.61
N PRO A 578 8.70 -29.31 23.08
CA PRO A 578 7.73 -30.39 23.28
C PRO A 578 7.34 -30.54 24.74
N GLN A 579 6.08 -30.88 24.99
CA GLN A 579 5.62 -31.37 26.32
C GLN A 579 6.09 -32.80 26.49
N GLU A 580 6.63 -33.13 27.65
CA GLU A 580 6.98 -34.50 28.04
C GLU A 580 5.72 -35.34 28.30
#